data_6d913ff321ca128582e7faaadac94fde
#
_entry.id   6d913ff321ca128582e7faaadac94fde
#
_cell.length_a   1.000
_cell.length_b   1.000
_cell.length_c   1.000
_cell.angle_alpha   90.00
_cell.angle_beta   90.00
_cell.angle_gamma   90.00
#
_symmetry.space_group_name_H-M   'P 1'
#
loop_
_entity.id
_entity.type
_entity.pdbx_description
1 polymer ?
#
loop_
_entity_poly.entity_id
_entity_poly.type
_entity_poly.pdbx_seq_one_letter_code
_entity_poly.pdbx_strand_id
1 'polypeptide(L)'
;MTTKRTTTDGELDFLASYDATRFPRPSVAVDVVLLTVRDGAIWALLGRRDDQPHRGRWALPGGFLRIDESLDAAAGRVLRTKAGLRGVFTEQLYTFGAPKRDPRTRVISVAYYALVEPATLERIATAPHDTGLLLARLDVAWRGETGGPVAALDISGEVLPLAFDHAEILSMAVKRIRGKLDYAPIGFELLPAAFSLRDLRLVHEAILGRGLNKDSFRRRILDRGLVVPTGERAAGVGHRPPELYRFSDRSATDV
;
A
#
# COMPACT_ATOMS: atom_id res chain seq x y z
N MET A 1 -5.76 -13.75 -28.95
CA MET A 1 -5.41 -15.02 -29.65
C MET A 1 -4.52 -15.85 -28.73
N THR A 2 -5.09 -16.86 -28.09
CA THR A 2 -4.34 -17.74 -27.17
C THR A 2 -3.66 -18.81 -28.01
N THR A 3 -2.36 -18.71 -28.19
CA THR A 3 -1.56 -19.72 -28.90
C THR A 3 -1.55 -21.00 -28.05
N LYS A 4 -2.26 -22.04 -28.50
CA LYS A 4 -2.15 -23.40 -27.96
C LYS A 4 -0.71 -23.87 -28.19
N ARG A 5 0.10 -23.96 -27.15
CA ARG A 5 1.41 -24.65 -27.20
C ARG A 5 1.10 -26.14 -27.45
N THR A 6 1.57 -26.65 -28.55
CA THR A 6 1.56 -28.09 -28.82
C THR A 6 2.73 -28.69 -28.05
N THR A 7 2.41 -29.48 -27.02
CA THR A 7 3.42 -30.20 -26.24
C THR A 7 3.96 -31.37 -27.10
N THR A 8 5.28 -31.47 -27.19
CA THR A 8 5.93 -32.59 -27.91
C THR A 8 6.01 -33.83 -27.03
N ASP A 9 6.10 -35.04 -27.64
CA ASP A 9 6.21 -36.28 -26.89
C ASP A 9 7.38 -36.26 -25.90
N GLY A 10 8.55 -35.72 -26.27
CA GLY A 10 9.69 -35.58 -25.37
C GLY A 10 9.46 -34.62 -24.20
N GLU A 11 8.60 -33.62 -24.36
CA GLU A 11 8.23 -32.72 -23.26
C GLU A 11 7.27 -33.40 -22.28
N LEU A 12 6.36 -34.23 -22.78
CA LEU A 12 5.47 -35.05 -21.95
C LEU A 12 6.24 -36.06 -21.11
N ASP A 13 7.21 -36.76 -21.72
CA ASP A 13 8.08 -37.73 -21.03
C ASP A 13 8.95 -37.04 -19.96
N PHE A 14 9.50 -35.86 -20.28
CA PHE A 14 10.24 -35.06 -19.31
C PHE A 14 9.35 -34.64 -18.12
N LEU A 15 8.15 -34.09 -18.37
CA LEU A 15 7.24 -33.70 -17.31
C LEU A 15 6.77 -34.85 -16.44
N ALA A 16 6.54 -36.02 -17.03
CA ALA A 16 6.17 -37.23 -16.31
C ALA A 16 7.28 -37.77 -15.38
N SER A 17 8.54 -37.57 -15.76
CA SER A 17 9.72 -37.96 -14.98
C SER A 17 10.27 -36.90 -14.05
N TYR A 18 9.77 -35.63 -14.14
CA TYR A 18 10.30 -34.52 -13.39
C TYR A 18 9.94 -34.58 -11.91
N ASP A 19 10.95 -34.82 -11.08
CA ASP A 19 10.81 -34.78 -9.63
C ASP A 19 11.22 -33.41 -9.08
N ALA A 20 10.19 -32.60 -8.83
CA ALA A 20 10.36 -31.28 -8.28
C ALA A 20 10.88 -31.24 -6.82
N THR A 21 10.85 -32.36 -6.08
CA THR A 21 11.33 -32.45 -4.69
C THR A 21 12.84 -32.51 -4.59
N ARG A 22 13.53 -32.78 -5.69
CA ARG A 22 15.01 -32.78 -5.77
C ARG A 22 15.64 -31.41 -5.52
N PHE A 23 14.86 -30.34 -5.60
CA PHE A 23 15.34 -28.97 -5.38
C PHE A 23 14.67 -28.34 -4.15
N PRO A 24 15.46 -27.82 -3.19
CA PRO A 24 14.92 -27.04 -2.08
C PRO A 24 14.12 -25.83 -2.59
N ARG A 25 12.93 -25.63 -2.06
CA ARG A 25 12.03 -24.56 -2.49
C ARG A 25 11.78 -23.60 -1.34
N PRO A 26 11.88 -22.28 -1.57
CA PRO A 26 11.45 -21.30 -0.59
C PRO A 26 9.92 -21.29 -0.51
N SER A 27 9.39 -20.98 0.67
CA SER A 27 8.01 -20.56 0.80
C SER A 27 7.84 -19.15 0.25
N VAL A 28 6.71 -18.88 -0.39
CA VAL A 28 6.36 -17.53 -0.86
C VAL A 28 5.27 -16.96 0.05
N ALA A 29 5.45 -15.72 0.47
CA ALA A 29 4.47 -14.93 1.22
C ALA A 29 4.08 -13.68 0.42
N VAL A 30 2.91 -13.14 0.73
CA VAL A 30 2.46 -11.84 0.25
C VAL A 30 2.23 -10.95 1.47
N ASP A 31 2.85 -9.77 1.50
CA ASP A 31 2.62 -8.73 2.49
C ASP A 31 2.00 -7.51 1.81
N VAL A 32 0.98 -6.90 2.43
CA VAL A 32 0.28 -5.75 1.86
C VAL A 32 0.44 -4.53 2.76
N VAL A 33 1.02 -3.47 2.23
CA VAL A 33 1.16 -2.18 2.89
C VAL A 33 -0.07 -1.34 2.60
N LEU A 34 -0.94 -1.15 3.59
CA LEU A 34 -2.10 -0.27 3.51
C LEU A 34 -1.73 1.09 4.08
N LEU A 35 -1.68 2.11 3.22
CA LEU A 35 -1.29 3.47 3.58
C LEU A 35 -2.46 4.43 3.46
N THR A 36 -2.48 5.41 4.33
CA THR A 36 -3.35 6.58 4.23
C THR A 36 -2.61 7.86 4.64
N VAL A 37 -3.22 9.01 4.38
CA VAL A 37 -2.74 10.32 4.86
C VAL A 37 -3.77 10.91 5.79
N ARG A 38 -3.37 11.23 7.01
CA ARG A 38 -4.18 11.84 8.04
C ARG A 38 -3.35 12.84 8.83
N ASP A 39 -3.93 13.99 9.18
CA ASP A 39 -3.29 15.03 10.02
C ASP A 39 -1.88 15.43 9.54
N GLY A 40 -1.69 15.50 8.21
CA GLY A 40 -0.42 15.88 7.59
C GLY A 40 0.69 14.84 7.69
N ALA A 41 0.37 13.59 8.04
CA ALA A 41 1.32 12.48 8.14
C ALA A 41 0.85 11.25 7.35
N ILE A 42 1.78 10.35 7.03
CA ILE A 42 1.48 9.03 6.47
C ILE A 42 1.18 8.07 7.63
N TRP A 43 0.16 7.25 7.46
CA TRP A 43 -0.24 6.20 8.40
C TRP A 43 -0.30 4.87 7.69
N ALA A 44 -0.02 3.79 8.43
CA ALA A 44 -0.10 2.42 7.94
C ALA A 44 -0.98 1.55 8.85
N LEU A 45 -1.79 0.67 8.25
CA LEU A 45 -2.53 -0.34 9.01
C LEU A 45 -1.62 -1.50 9.36
N LEU A 46 -1.52 -1.80 10.66
CA LEU A 46 -0.74 -2.90 11.19
C LEU A 46 -1.63 -3.85 12.00
N GLY A 47 -1.26 -5.13 12.03
CA GLY A 47 -1.89 -6.14 12.86
C GLY A 47 -0.95 -6.63 13.94
N ARG A 48 -1.47 -6.83 15.18
CA ARG A 48 -0.71 -7.45 16.25
C ARG A 48 -0.62 -8.96 16.00
N ARG A 49 0.56 -9.52 16.16
CA ARG A 49 0.78 -10.94 15.96
C ARG A 49 0.37 -11.74 17.20
N ASP A 50 -0.45 -12.75 17.00
CA ASP A 50 -0.85 -13.68 18.08
C ASP A 50 0.06 -14.91 18.14
N ASP A 51 0.76 -15.24 17.05
CA ASP A 51 1.56 -16.44 16.91
C ASP A 51 3.07 -16.17 16.84
N GLN A 52 3.87 -17.18 17.18
CA GLN A 52 5.29 -17.21 16.94
C GLN A 52 5.62 -17.36 15.44
N PRO A 53 6.75 -16.84 14.98
CA PRO A 53 7.72 -15.98 15.67
C PRO A 53 7.20 -14.55 15.82
N HIS A 54 7.83 -13.80 16.70
CA HIS A 54 7.50 -12.39 16.95
C HIS A 54 6.11 -12.13 17.54
N ARG A 55 5.59 -13.03 18.35
CA ARG A 55 4.32 -12.84 19.07
C ARG A 55 4.31 -11.51 19.81
N GLY A 56 3.21 -10.77 19.72
CA GLY A 56 3.02 -9.45 20.34
C GLY A 56 3.61 -8.28 19.58
N ARG A 57 4.45 -8.52 18.54
CA ARG A 57 4.93 -7.46 17.64
C ARG A 57 3.89 -7.12 16.58
N TRP A 58 4.06 -5.94 15.99
CA TRP A 58 3.21 -5.46 14.93
C TRP A 58 3.71 -5.91 13.55
N ALA A 59 2.81 -6.19 12.65
CA ALA A 59 3.11 -6.73 11.34
C ALA A 59 2.20 -6.12 10.27
N LEU A 60 2.67 -6.09 9.05
CA LEU A 60 1.82 -5.84 7.88
C LEU A 60 0.79 -6.97 7.72
N PRO A 61 -0.41 -6.69 7.25
CA PRO A 61 -1.31 -7.72 6.75
C PRO A 61 -0.59 -8.60 5.74
N GLY A 62 -0.54 -9.90 5.99
CA GLY A 62 0.22 -10.81 5.13
C GLY A 62 -0.22 -12.26 5.30
N GLY A 63 0.32 -13.13 4.43
CA GLY A 63 0.09 -14.58 4.48
C GLY A 63 0.86 -15.33 3.41
N PHE A 64 1.00 -16.63 3.61
CA PHE A 64 1.63 -17.48 2.59
C PHE A 64 0.76 -17.62 1.33
N LEU A 65 1.43 -17.67 0.19
CA LEU A 65 0.82 -18.00 -1.09
C LEU A 65 0.32 -19.44 -1.07
N ARG A 66 -0.87 -19.67 -1.59
CA ARG A 66 -1.41 -21.01 -1.81
C ARG A 66 -0.95 -21.55 -3.17
N ILE A 67 -0.92 -22.85 -3.31
CA ILE A 67 -0.41 -23.49 -4.54
C ILE A 67 -1.27 -23.16 -5.78
N ASP A 68 -2.55 -22.93 -5.57
CA ASP A 68 -3.57 -22.75 -6.60
C ASP A 68 -3.97 -21.28 -6.81
N GLU A 69 -3.25 -20.32 -6.21
CA GLU A 69 -3.58 -18.89 -6.36
C GLU A 69 -2.44 -18.10 -7.01
N SER A 70 -2.81 -17.05 -7.76
CA SER A 70 -1.85 -16.04 -8.23
C SER A 70 -1.43 -15.09 -7.10
N LEU A 71 -0.33 -14.36 -7.31
CA LEU A 71 0.11 -13.34 -6.35
C LEU A 71 -0.95 -12.27 -6.10
N ASP A 72 -1.64 -11.81 -7.15
CA ASP A 72 -2.72 -10.81 -7.03
C ASP A 72 -3.93 -11.38 -6.29
N ALA A 73 -4.28 -12.64 -6.54
CA ALA A 73 -5.34 -13.32 -5.80
C ALA A 73 -4.99 -13.45 -4.31
N ALA A 74 -3.71 -13.74 -3.99
CA ALA A 74 -3.22 -13.80 -2.62
C ALA A 74 -3.29 -12.42 -1.94
N ALA A 75 -2.86 -11.34 -2.62
CA ALA A 75 -2.98 -9.97 -2.12
C ALA A 75 -4.45 -9.60 -1.82
N GLY A 76 -5.35 -9.87 -2.76
CA GLY A 76 -6.79 -9.67 -2.57
C GLY A 76 -7.39 -10.51 -1.43
N ARG A 77 -6.93 -11.74 -1.25
CA ARG A 77 -7.32 -12.60 -0.12
C ARG A 77 -6.82 -12.01 1.20
N VAL A 78 -5.56 -11.57 1.27
CA VAL A 78 -4.98 -10.95 2.45
C VAL A 78 -5.78 -9.69 2.84
N LEU A 79 -6.06 -8.80 1.89
CA LEU A 79 -6.90 -7.61 2.12
C LEU A 79 -8.25 -7.99 2.72
N ARG A 80 -8.92 -8.95 2.11
CA ARG A 80 -10.25 -9.39 2.55
C ARG A 80 -10.25 -10.02 3.93
N THR A 81 -9.27 -10.90 4.21
CA THR A 81 -9.26 -11.69 5.44
C THR A 81 -8.59 -11.00 6.62
N LYS A 82 -7.64 -10.10 6.37
CA LYS A 82 -6.85 -9.41 7.41
C LYS A 82 -7.30 -7.98 7.66
N ALA A 83 -7.86 -7.31 6.65
CA ALA A 83 -8.31 -5.92 6.76
C ALA A 83 -9.81 -5.72 6.43
N GLY A 84 -10.55 -6.77 6.05
CA GLY A 84 -11.95 -6.64 5.68
C GLY A 84 -12.21 -5.83 4.40
N LEU A 85 -11.17 -5.56 3.61
CA LEU A 85 -11.23 -4.73 2.40
C LEU A 85 -11.49 -5.57 1.15
N ARG A 86 -12.28 -5.01 0.22
CA ARG A 86 -12.56 -5.57 -1.10
C ARG A 86 -12.48 -4.49 -2.16
N GLY A 87 -12.07 -4.85 -3.38
CA GLY A 87 -12.06 -3.93 -4.53
C GLY A 87 -11.07 -2.77 -4.39
N VAL A 88 -10.08 -2.90 -3.52
CA VAL A 88 -9.01 -1.92 -3.40
C VAL A 88 -7.93 -2.24 -4.42
N PHE A 89 -7.55 -1.26 -5.22
CA PHE A 89 -6.45 -1.38 -6.14
C PHE A 89 -5.15 -1.59 -5.38
N THR A 90 -4.39 -2.60 -5.79
CA THR A 90 -3.08 -2.91 -5.22
C THR A 90 -2.02 -2.93 -6.32
N GLU A 91 -0.86 -2.42 -6.00
CA GLU A 91 0.30 -2.48 -6.90
C GLU A 91 1.43 -3.27 -6.24
N GLN A 92 2.10 -4.11 -7.00
CA GLN A 92 3.29 -4.81 -6.52
C GLN A 92 4.41 -3.81 -6.22
N LEU A 93 4.90 -3.84 -5.00
CA LEU A 93 5.93 -2.95 -4.50
C LEU A 93 7.33 -3.43 -4.86
N TYR A 94 7.70 -4.56 -4.29
CA TYR A 94 9.03 -5.15 -4.39
C TYR A 94 9.04 -6.59 -3.86
N THR A 95 10.10 -7.34 -4.16
CA THR A 95 10.29 -8.70 -3.64
C THR A 95 11.42 -8.71 -2.61
N PHE A 96 11.10 -9.10 -1.38
CA PHE A 96 12.03 -9.18 -0.25
C PHE A 96 12.49 -10.63 -0.09
N GLY A 97 13.80 -10.84 -0.31
CA GLY A 97 14.35 -12.18 -0.37
C GLY A 97 15.62 -12.38 0.47
N ALA A 98 15.86 -11.59 1.52
CA ALA A 98 16.99 -11.80 2.41
C ALA A 98 16.96 -13.22 3.03
N PRO A 99 18.06 -14.01 3.03
CA PRO A 99 18.03 -15.40 3.46
C PRO A 99 17.51 -15.65 4.88
N LYS A 100 17.71 -14.68 5.77
CA LYS A 100 17.36 -14.78 7.19
C LYS A 100 16.18 -13.89 7.59
N ARG A 101 15.36 -13.41 6.61
CA ARG A 101 14.22 -12.53 6.90
C ARG A 101 13.16 -13.20 7.78
N ASP A 102 13.03 -14.51 7.69
CA ASP A 102 12.11 -15.30 8.51
C ASP A 102 12.92 -16.42 9.21
N PRO A 103 12.85 -16.52 10.55
CA PRO A 103 13.62 -17.51 11.29
C PRO A 103 13.11 -18.94 11.14
N ARG A 104 11.91 -19.16 10.60
CA ARG A 104 11.30 -20.49 10.46
C ARG A 104 11.89 -21.29 9.31
N THR A 105 12.06 -20.63 8.15
CA THR A 105 12.51 -21.25 6.91
C THR A 105 12.88 -20.19 5.88
N ARG A 106 13.38 -20.62 4.73
CA ARG A 106 13.60 -19.74 3.58
C ARG A 106 12.24 -19.22 3.06
N VAL A 107 11.98 -17.93 3.27
CA VAL A 107 10.77 -17.26 2.79
C VAL A 107 11.16 -16.11 1.86
N ILE A 108 10.45 -15.99 0.75
CA ILE A 108 10.45 -14.82 -0.14
C ILE A 108 9.11 -14.13 0.04
N SER A 109 9.08 -12.84 0.30
CA SER A 109 7.84 -12.07 0.34
C SER A 109 7.73 -11.16 -0.87
N VAL A 110 6.61 -11.26 -1.57
CA VAL A 110 6.20 -10.31 -2.59
C VAL A 110 5.30 -9.28 -1.92
N ALA A 111 5.83 -8.08 -1.75
CA ALA A 111 5.08 -6.99 -1.11
C ALA A 111 4.24 -6.24 -2.14
N TYR A 112 3.02 -5.90 -1.73
CA TYR A 112 2.08 -5.01 -2.42
C TYR A 112 1.83 -3.77 -1.57
N TYR A 113 1.36 -2.70 -2.18
CA TYR A 113 0.84 -1.56 -1.44
C TYR A 113 -0.50 -1.10 -2.03
N ALA A 114 -1.29 -0.46 -1.18
CA ALA A 114 -2.52 0.22 -1.56
C ALA A 114 -2.63 1.53 -0.79
N LEU A 115 -3.19 2.53 -1.46
CA LEU A 115 -3.58 3.80 -0.86
C LEU A 115 -5.09 3.74 -0.60
N VAL A 116 -5.49 4.10 0.61
CA VAL A 116 -6.87 3.95 1.06
C VAL A 116 -7.31 5.23 1.76
N GLU A 117 -8.52 5.67 1.49
CA GLU A 117 -9.11 6.84 2.12
C GLU A 117 -9.07 6.72 3.66
N PRO A 118 -8.73 7.81 4.39
CA PRO A 118 -8.57 7.79 5.85
C PRO A 118 -9.76 7.20 6.60
N ALA A 119 -10.99 7.64 6.28
CA ALA A 119 -12.20 7.18 6.95
C ALA A 119 -12.39 5.65 6.86
N THR A 120 -11.95 5.04 5.77
CA THR A 120 -12.02 3.58 5.59
C THR A 120 -11.07 2.85 6.53
N LEU A 121 -9.80 3.26 6.62
CA LEU A 121 -8.83 2.62 7.53
C LEU A 121 -9.13 2.91 9.00
N GLU A 122 -9.61 4.10 9.34
CA GLU A 122 -10.03 4.44 10.68
C GLU A 122 -11.18 3.54 11.16
N ARG A 123 -12.20 3.36 10.34
CA ARG A 123 -13.32 2.46 10.66
C ARG A 123 -12.85 1.03 10.92
N ILE A 124 -11.85 0.55 10.17
CA ILE A 124 -11.28 -0.80 10.35
C ILE A 124 -10.50 -0.88 11.66
N ALA A 125 -9.66 0.10 11.95
CA ALA A 125 -8.82 0.12 13.14
C ALA A 125 -9.61 0.35 14.44
N THR A 126 -10.80 0.97 14.36
CA THR A 126 -11.68 1.27 15.51
C THR A 126 -12.90 0.35 15.59
N ALA A 127 -12.93 -0.73 14.82
CA ALA A 127 -14.06 -1.68 14.83
C ALA A 127 -14.33 -2.21 16.26
N PRO A 128 -15.61 -2.39 16.65
CA PRO A 128 -16.00 -2.70 18.04
C PRO A 128 -15.47 -4.03 18.57
N HIS A 129 -15.02 -4.92 17.72
CA HIS A 129 -14.35 -6.16 18.11
C HIS A 129 -12.83 -5.92 18.09
N ASP A 130 -12.12 -6.42 19.09
CA ASP A 130 -10.66 -6.40 19.11
C ASP A 130 -10.12 -7.18 17.90
N THR A 131 -9.91 -6.45 16.83
CA THR A 131 -9.38 -6.99 15.57
C THR A 131 -7.87 -7.19 15.65
N GLY A 132 -7.21 -6.74 16.71
CA GLY A 132 -5.77 -6.66 16.79
C GLY A 132 -5.16 -5.72 15.75
N LEU A 133 -5.96 -4.86 15.10
CA LEU A 133 -5.51 -3.90 14.10
C LEU A 133 -5.27 -2.52 14.70
N LEU A 134 -4.27 -1.83 14.21
CA LEU A 134 -3.89 -0.48 14.63
C LEU A 134 -3.52 0.36 13.41
N LEU A 135 -3.94 1.59 13.39
CA LEU A 135 -3.45 2.60 12.45
C LEU A 135 -2.25 3.31 13.09
N ALA A 136 -1.05 3.01 12.60
CA ALA A 136 0.20 3.55 13.09
C ALA A 136 0.66 4.74 12.26
N ARG A 137 1.12 5.81 12.92
CA ARG A 137 1.75 6.95 12.26
C ARG A 137 3.17 6.55 11.81
N LEU A 138 3.53 6.90 10.58
CA LEU A 138 4.88 6.66 10.09
C LEU A 138 5.77 7.88 10.36
N ASP A 139 6.85 7.66 11.09
CA ASP A 139 7.93 8.63 11.23
C ASP A 139 8.97 8.40 10.14
N VAL A 140 9.13 9.40 9.27
CA VAL A 140 9.98 9.33 8.07
C VAL A 140 11.07 10.39 8.19
N ALA A 141 12.22 10.00 8.69
CA ALA A 141 13.34 10.89 8.99
C ALA A 141 14.04 11.48 7.74
N TRP A 142 13.75 10.97 6.54
CA TRP A 142 14.38 11.40 5.29
C TRP A 142 13.42 12.17 4.39
N ARG A 143 13.97 12.97 3.47
CA ARG A 143 13.20 13.81 2.54
C ARG A 143 13.35 13.32 1.10
N GLY A 144 12.37 13.67 0.27
CA GLY A 144 12.40 13.31 -1.16
C GLY A 144 12.38 11.79 -1.37
N GLU A 145 13.12 11.32 -2.37
CA GLU A 145 13.14 9.93 -2.85
C GLU A 145 14.40 9.17 -2.45
N THR A 146 15.25 9.73 -1.59
CA THR A 146 16.54 9.10 -1.21
C THR A 146 16.33 7.74 -0.56
N GLY A 147 15.24 7.57 0.17
CA GLY A 147 14.99 6.39 0.99
C GLY A 147 15.73 6.48 2.32
N GLY A 148 15.35 5.62 3.25
CA GLY A 148 15.91 5.56 4.59
C GLY A 148 14.95 4.83 5.54
N PRO A 149 15.30 4.73 6.82
CA PRO A 149 14.46 4.04 7.80
C PRO A 149 13.12 4.75 8.01
N VAL A 150 12.10 3.95 8.28
CA VAL A 150 10.77 4.40 8.69
C VAL A 150 10.42 3.68 9.99
N ALA A 151 9.99 4.45 11.00
CA ALA A 151 9.45 3.91 12.23
C ALA A 151 7.92 4.01 12.23
N ALA A 152 7.26 2.99 12.77
CA ALA A 152 5.84 3.05 13.05
C ALA A 152 5.63 3.49 14.51
N LEU A 153 4.78 4.48 14.72
CA LEU A 153 4.50 5.05 16.03
C LEU A 153 3.02 4.84 16.38
N ASP A 154 2.75 4.60 17.64
CA ASP A 154 1.39 4.64 18.14
C ASP A 154 0.87 6.08 18.31
N ILE A 155 -0.34 6.22 18.84
CA ILE A 155 -0.98 7.53 19.03
C ILE A 155 -0.27 8.36 20.12
N SER A 156 0.46 7.73 21.06
CA SER A 156 1.27 8.42 22.08
C SER A 156 2.63 8.87 21.52
N GLY A 157 3.02 8.40 20.35
CA GLY A 157 4.31 8.66 19.71
C GLY A 157 5.39 7.64 20.07
N GLU A 158 5.02 6.53 20.74
CA GLU A 158 5.96 5.46 21.03
C GLU A 158 6.22 4.56 19.82
N VAL A 159 7.47 4.11 19.69
CA VAL A 159 7.88 3.25 18.59
C VAL A 159 7.29 1.85 18.75
N LEU A 160 6.56 1.42 17.74
CA LEU A 160 5.98 0.07 17.69
C LEU A 160 7.03 -0.94 17.17
N PRO A 161 7.30 -2.01 17.92
CA PRO A 161 8.23 -3.05 17.47
C PRO A 161 7.62 -3.85 16.32
N LEU A 162 8.21 -3.75 15.15
CA LEU A 162 7.77 -4.48 13.96
C LEU A 162 8.36 -5.89 13.91
N ALA A 163 7.60 -6.81 13.33
CA ALA A 163 8.03 -8.18 13.08
C ALA A 163 8.82 -8.26 11.78
N PHE A 164 9.69 -9.25 11.67
CA PHE A 164 10.47 -9.56 10.46
C PHE A 164 11.23 -8.33 9.92
N ASP A 165 11.21 -8.16 8.61
CA ASP A 165 11.74 -7.02 7.87
C ASP A 165 10.65 -6.00 7.46
N HIS A 166 9.52 -5.96 8.17
CA HIS A 166 8.39 -5.10 7.82
C HIS A 166 8.71 -3.59 7.90
N ALA A 167 9.71 -3.19 8.68
CA ALA A 167 10.22 -1.82 8.65
C ALA A 167 10.84 -1.46 7.29
N GLU A 168 11.57 -2.40 6.67
CA GLU A 168 12.16 -2.22 5.34
C GLU A 168 11.07 -2.16 4.27
N ILE A 169 10.02 -2.99 4.39
CA ILE A 169 8.88 -2.98 3.48
C ILE A 169 8.16 -1.62 3.55
N LEU A 170 7.89 -1.10 4.75
CA LEU A 170 7.31 0.24 4.94
C LEU A 170 8.20 1.33 4.34
N SER A 171 9.51 1.27 4.55
CA SER A 171 10.47 2.23 4.00
C SER A 171 10.43 2.24 2.47
N MET A 172 10.38 1.07 1.85
CA MET A 172 10.26 0.93 0.41
C MET A 172 8.92 1.47 -0.12
N ALA A 173 7.82 1.24 0.61
CA ALA A 173 6.51 1.76 0.23
C ALA A 173 6.48 3.30 0.25
N VAL A 174 7.00 3.92 1.30
CA VAL A 174 7.10 5.39 1.38
C VAL A 174 7.98 5.93 0.25
N LYS A 175 9.12 5.30 -0.03
CA LYS A 175 9.99 5.68 -1.14
C LYS A 175 9.25 5.59 -2.48
N ARG A 176 8.51 4.51 -2.72
CA ARG A 176 7.74 4.28 -3.94
C ARG A 176 6.67 5.35 -4.14
N ILE A 177 5.84 5.64 -3.13
CA ILE A 177 4.78 6.64 -3.27
C ILE A 177 5.34 8.05 -3.48
N ARG A 178 6.46 8.41 -2.84
CA ARG A 178 7.13 9.69 -3.07
C ARG A 178 7.62 9.83 -4.51
N GLY A 179 8.29 8.80 -5.04
CA GLY A 179 8.77 8.80 -6.42
C GLY A 179 7.67 8.83 -7.47
N LYS A 180 6.48 8.32 -7.14
CA LYS A 180 5.35 8.30 -8.07
C LYS A 180 4.52 9.59 -8.12
N LEU A 181 4.54 10.42 -7.09
CA LEU A 181 3.70 11.62 -6.99
C LEU A 181 3.84 12.59 -8.17
N ASP A 182 5.01 12.66 -8.79
CA ASP A 182 5.24 13.59 -9.88
C ASP A 182 4.70 13.11 -11.23
N TYR A 183 4.47 11.82 -11.44
CA TYR A 183 4.05 11.28 -12.72
C TYR A 183 2.79 10.39 -12.68
N ALA A 184 2.42 9.87 -11.52
CA ALA A 184 1.25 9.02 -11.36
C ALA A 184 0.18 9.70 -10.48
N PRO A 185 -1.11 9.45 -10.74
CA PRO A 185 -2.21 10.07 -9.99
C PRO A 185 -2.50 9.38 -8.65
N ILE A 186 -1.47 8.90 -7.95
CA ILE A 186 -1.64 8.06 -6.76
C ILE A 186 -2.24 8.77 -5.55
N GLY A 187 -2.14 10.10 -5.44
CA GLY A 187 -2.68 10.85 -4.30
C GLY A 187 -4.21 10.91 -4.27
N PHE A 188 -4.87 10.60 -5.38
CA PHE A 188 -6.33 10.69 -5.49
C PHE A 188 -7.06 9.57 -4.74
N GLU A 189 -6.45 8.40 -4.60
CA GLU A 189 -6.99 7.28 -3.83
C GLU A 189 -7.10 7.59 -2.31
N LEU A 190 -6.42 8.63 -1.86
CA LEU A 190 -6.43 9.11 -0.48
C LEU A 190 -7.50 10.17 -0.23
N LEU A 191 -8.28 10.51 -1.24
CA LEU A 191 -9.28 11.58 -1.20
C LEU A 191 -10.68 11.03 -1.50
N PRO A 192 -11.73 11.68 -0.97
CA PRO A 192 -13.09 11.38 -1.39
C PRO A 192 -13.31 11.69 -2.88
N ALA A 193 -14.41 11.20 -3.45
CA ALA A 193 -14.74 11.37 -4.86
C ALA A 193 -14.77 12.83 -5.33
N ALA A 194 -15.15 13.76 -4.41
CA ALA A 194 -15.10 15.21 -4.61
C ALA A 194 -14.21 15.85 -3.54
N PHE A 195 -13.24 16.62 -3.94
CA PHE A 195 -12.22 17.20 -3.07
C PHE A 195 -11.82 18.61 -3.53
N SER A 196 -11.23 19.42 -2.63
CA SER A 196 -10.63 20.69 -3.02
C SER A 196 -9.17 20.52 -3.44
N LEU A 197 -8.64 21.45 -4.27
CA LEU A 197 -7.22 21.46 -4.60
C LEU A 197 -6.32 21.67 -3.36
N ARG A 198 -6.88 22.25 -2.29
CA ARG A 198 -6.20 22.34 -1.00
C ARG A 198 -6.01 20.96 -0.37
N ASP A 199 -7.04 20.12 -0.38
CA ASP A 199 -6.96 18.78 0.21
C ASP A 199 -5.94 17.92 -0.55
N LEU A 200 -5.99 17.96 -1.89
CA LEU A 200 -4.99 17.28 -2.72
C LEU A 200 -3.57 17.78 -2.43
N ARG A 201 -3.36 19.10 -2.25
CA ARG A 201 -2.06 19.66 -1.91
C ARG A 201 -1.58 19.16 -0.54
N LEU A 202 -2.45 19.11 0.46
CA LEU A 202 -2.12 18.61 1.80
C LEU A 202 -1.72 17.14 1.78
N VAL A 203 -2.38 16.31 0.97
CA VAL A 203 -1.98 14.91 0.74
C VAL A 203 -0.57 14.84 0.16
N HIS A 204 -0.27 15.63 -0.88
CA HIS A 204 1.07 15.68 -1.47
C HIS A 204 2.13 16.16 -0.48
N GLU A 205 1.83 17.19 0.32
CA GLU A 205 2.73 17.71 1.35
C GLU A 205 3.05 16.65 2.42
N ALA A 206 2.03 15.93 2.88
CA ALA A 206 2.19 14.85 3.85
C ALA A 206 3.08 13.72 3.31
N ILE A 207 2.85 13.28 2.07
CA ILE A 207 3.66 12.23 1.45
C ILE A 207 5.10 12.70 1.25
N LEU A 208 5.32 13.92 0.73
CA LEU A 208 6.67 14.48 0.48
C LEU A 208 7.42 14.86 1.75
N GLY A 209 6.72 15.08 2.87
CA GLY A 209 7.28 15.58 4.12
C GLY A 209 7.76 17.03 4.02
N ARG A 210 7.18 17.84 3.11
CA ARG A 210 7.50 19.26 2.92
C ARG A 210 6.34 20.06 2.36
N GLY A 211 6.30 21.35 2.66
CA GLY A 211 5.32 22.26 2.10
C GLY A 211 5.49 22.47 0.59
N LEU A 212 4.38 22.75 -0.09
CA LEU A 212 4.31 23.06 -1.51
C LEU A 212 3.74 24.47 -1.71
N ASN A 213 4.30 25.22 -2.66
CA ASN A 213 3.73 26.50 -3.04
C ASN A 213 2.34 26.33 -3.65
N LYS A 214 1.34 26.98 -3.09
CA LYS A 214 -0.08 26.85 -3.43
C LYS A 214 -0.34 27.13 -4.91
N ASP A 215 0.21 28.22 -5.44
CA ASP A 215 -0.12 28.69 -6.79
C ASP A 215 0.57 27.83 -7.86
N SER A 216 1.82 27.46 -7.61
CA SER A 216 2.56 26.53 -8.48
C SER A 216 1.92 25.14 -8.50
N PHE A 217 1.48 24.63 -7.34
CA PHE A 217 0.78 23.36 -7.25
C PHE A 217 -0.53 23.40 -8.02
N ARG A 218 -1.37 24.43 -7.77
CA ARG A 218 -2.64 24.61 -8.47
C ARG A 218 -2.46 24.61 -10.00
N ARG A 219 -1.54 25.45 -10.49
CA ARG A 219 -1.24 25.53 -11.93
C ARG A 219 -0.85 24.18 -12.48
N ARG A 220 0.13 23.50 -11.87
CA ARG A 220 0.62 22.19 -12.31
C ARG A 220 -0.50 21.14 -12.41
N ILE A 221 -1.40 21.05 -11.40
CA ILE A 221 -2.49 20.07 -11.41
C ILE A 221 -3.52 20.36 -12.49
N LEU A 222 -3.86 21.62 -12.70
CA LEU A 222 -4.82 22.03 -13.72
C LEU A 222 -4.23 21.86 -15.14
N ASP A 223 -2.99 22.26 -15.37
CA ASP A 223 -2.30 22.15 -16.66
C ASP A 223 -2.15 20.68 -17.11
N ARG A 224 -2.05 19.76 -16.17
CA ARG A 224 -1.99 18.31 -16.46
C ARG A 224 -3.36 17.70 -16.79
N GLY A 225 -4.45 18.41 -16.60
CA GLY A 225 -5.79 17.92 -16.88
C GLY A 225 -6.24 16.75 -15.99
N LEU A 226 -5.57 16.53 -14.86
CA LEU A 226 -5.85 15.39 -13.96
C LEU A 226 -7.15 15.55 -13.17
N VAL A 227 -7.68 16.77 -13.08
CA VAL A 227 -8.89 17.08 -12.33
C VAL A 227 -9.86 17.88 -13.19
N VAL A 228 -11.15 17.66 -12.98
CA VAL A 228 -12.23 18.45 -13.57
C VAL A 228 -13.11 19.05 -12.46
N PRO A 229 -13.55 20.31 -12.59
CA PRO A 229 -14.47 20.90 -11.62
C PRO A 229 -15.79 20.15 -11.62
N THR A 230 -16.36 19.96 -10.42
CA THR A 230 -17.71 19.36 -10.27
C THR A 230 -18.84 20.35 -10.48
N GLY A 231 -18.55 21.66 -10.45
CA GLY A 231 -19.54 22.72 -10.37
C GLY A 231 -20.05 22.99 -8.96
N GLU A 232 -19.66 22.17 -8.00
CA GLU A 232 -20.06 22.28 -6.60
C GLU A 232 -19.02 23.01 -5.76
N ARG A 233 -19.44 23.46 -4.58
CA ARG A 233 -18.56 24.06 -3.57
C ARG A 233 -18.70 23.34 -2.25
N ALA A 234 -17.63 23.32 -1.46
CA ALA A 234 -17.64 22.70 -0.15
C ALA A 234 -18.65 23.40 0.77
N ALA A 235 -19.48 22.62 1.49
CA ALA A 235 -20.42 23.14 2.46
C ALA A 235 -19.75 23.40 3.83
N GLY A 236 -20.35 24.30 4.65
CA GLY A 236 -20.02 24.42 6.07
C GLY A 236 -18.72 25.17 6.43
N VAL A 237 -18.13 25.95 5.51
CA VAL A 237 -16.92 26.76 5.79
C VAL A 237 -17.27 28.24 5.96
N GLY A 238 -16.69 28.89 6.98
CA GLY A 238 -16.92 30.31 7.33
C GLY A 238 -16.35 31.35 6.35
N HIS A 239 -15.70 30.90 5.25
CA HIS A 239 -15.13 31.72 4.19
C HIS A 239 -15.76 31.39 2.85
N ARG A 240 -15.38 32.08 1.77
CA ARG A 240 -15.80 31.72 0.41
C ARG A 240 -15.50 30.22 0.19
N PRO A 241 -16.54 29.37 0.03
CA PRO A 241 -16.36 27.95 -0.09
C PRO A 241 -15.44 27.58 -1.27
N PRO A 242 -14.47 26.69 -1.08
CA PRO A 242 -13.62 26.23 -2.18
C PRO A 242 -14.41 25.44 -3.20
N GLU A 243 -14.04 25.57 -4.46
CA GLU A 243 -14.54 24.75 -5.56
C GLU A 243 -14.11 23.31 -5.37
N LEU A 244 -15.03 22.37 -5.65
CA LEU A 244 -14.75 20.94 -5.62
C LEU A 244 -14.39 20.42 -7.00
N TYR A 245 -13.46 19.50 -7.00
CA TYR A 245 -12.95 18.81 -8.17
C TYR A 245 -13.15 17.31 -8.01
N ARG A 246 -13.17 16.60 -9.11
CA ARG A 246 -13.06 15.15 -9.15
C ARG A 246 -11.89 14.76 -10.04
N PHE A 247 -11.38 13.56 -9.87
CA PHE A 247 -10.37 13.01 -10.77
C PHE A 247 -10.95 12.82 -12.18
N SER A 248 -10.20 13.21 -13.21
CA SER A 248 -10.71 13.26 -14.61
C SER A 248 -10.83 11.88 -15.24
N ASP A 249 -9.99 10.92 -14.83
CA ASP A 249 -9.96 9.57 -15.40
C ASP A 249 -9.59 8.53 -14.36
N ARG A 250 -10.57 7.70 -13.99
CA ARG A 250 -10.32 6.52 -13.16
C ARG A 250 -9.65 5.38 -13.93
N SER A 251 -9.70 5.42 -15.27
CA SER A 251 -9.10 4.40 -16.12
C SER A 251 -7.57 4.54 -16.25
N ALA A 252 -6.98 5.67 -15.88
CA ALA A 252 -5.53 5.89 -15.90
C ALA A 252 -4.78 5.21 -14.75
N THR A 253 -5.49 4.60 -13.79
CA THR A 253 -4.90 3.81 -12.68
C THR A 253 -4.77 2.32 -13.01
N ASP A 254 -5.27 1.88 -14.17
CA ASP A 254 -5.26 0.47 -14.60
C ASP A 254 -4.07 0.14 -15.54
N VAL A 255 -2.91 0.80 -15.40
CA VAL A 255 -1.70 0.49 -16.16
C VAL A 255 -0.61 -0.07 -15.27
#